data_70bd495583f7f697a98104e57f2840d1
#
_entry.id   70bd495583f7f697a98104e57f2840d1
#
_cell.length_a   1.000
_cell.length_b   1.000
_cell.length_c   1.000
_cell.angle_alpha   90.00
_cell.angle_beta   90.00
_cell.angle_gamma   90.00
#
_symmetry.space_group_name_H-M   'P 1'
#
loop_
_entity.id
_entity.type
_entity.pdbx_description
1 polymer ?
#
loop_
_entity_poly.entity_id
_entity_poly.type
_entity_poly.pdbx_seq_one_letter_code
_entity_poly.pdbx_strand_id
1 'polypeptide(L)'
;MPTQLHPVPAPDADPPVLVAGGPFTAVELQAMEHDGVLRRLIAGAYVPVQCREAPELRARGLASILAPRLVHRTVVGRLTAAWVYGCAGTPDVPVLLVDGSRRISTLRASHRLLVHEVYFGPFDVVELAGVKVTSPLRTAVDLAIHSEDGVSVPVLRRMLAQPRLGLTVGLVARGLDALPRQPHLARARRVVARVAGAPAS
;
A
#
# COMPACT_ATOMS: atom_id res chain seq x y z
N MET A 1 42.01 13.34 -11.55
CA MET A 1 40.70 13.73 -11.03
C MET A 1 40.38 12.81 -9.87
N PRO A 2 40.27 13.27 -8.59
CA PRO A 2 39.92 12.38 -7.49
C PRO A 2 38.45 12.01 -7.58
N THR A 3 38.18 10.72 -7.58
CA THR A 3 36.84 10.12 -7.47
C THR A 3 36.30 10.49 -6.10
N GLN A 4 35.29 11.35 -6.02
CA GLN A 4 34.58 11.63 -4.79
C GLN A 4 33.82 10.35 -4.38
N LEU A 5 34.32 9.65 -3.39
CA LEU A 5 33.59 8.63 -2.65
C LEU A 5 32.40 9.31 -1.97
N HIS A 6 31.21 9.03 -2.46
CA HIS A 6 30.00 9.42 -1.74
C HIS A 6 29.98 8.69 -0.38
N PRO A 7 29.69 9.41 0.72
CA PRO A 7 29.65 8.79 2.04
C PRO A 7 28.57 7.69 2.06
N VAL A 8 28.96 6.52 2.57
CA VAL A 8 28.00 5.46 2.90
C VAL A 8 27.02 6.04 3.92
N PRO A 9 25.71 6.03 3.66
CA PRO A 9 24.74 6.56 4.62
C PRO A 9 24.87 5.84 5.95
N ALA A 10 24.77 6.60 7.06
CA ALA A 10 24.79 6.07 8.41
C ALA A 10 23.69 4.99 8.57
N PRO A 11 23.91 3.95 9.41
CA PRO A 11 22.97 2.82 9.57
C PRO A 11 21.57 3.22 10.06
N ASP A 12 21.39 4.42 10.60
CA ASP A 12 20.10 4.97 11.06
C ASP A 12 19.42 5.91 10.07
N ALA A 13 20.03 6.18 8.92
CA ALA A 13 19.37 6.98 7.90
C ALA A 13 18.31 6.15 7.16
N ASP A 14 17.13 6.75 7.02
CA ASP A 14 16.04 6.18 6.19
C ASP A 14 16.58 5.77 4.80
N PRO A 15 16.38 4.51 4.37
CA PRO A 15 16.94 4.05 3.10
C PRO A 15 16.43 4.93 1.95
N PRO A 16 17.31 5.34 1.02
CA PRO A 16 16.95 6.20 -0.08
C PRO A 16 15.98 5.48 -1.04
N VAL A 17 14.94 6.19 -1.45
CA VAL A 17 14.10 5.81 -2.59
C VAL A 17 14.59 6.58 -3.81
N LEU A 18 14.99 5.88 -4.85
CA LEU A 18 15.54 6.44 -6.08
C LEU A 18 14.48 6.41 -7.19
N VAL A 19 14.31 7.54 -7.86
CA VAL A 19 13.40 7.70 -9.01
C VAL A 19 14.13 8.41 -10.13
N ALA A 20 13.69 8.19 -11.35
CA ALA A 20 14.24 8.87 -12.51
C ALA A 20 14.01 10.40 -12.43
N GLY A 21 14.99 11.19 -12.90
CA GLY A 21 14.96 12.65 -12.85
C GLY A 21 15.55 13.26 -11.57
N GLY A 22 16.02 12.41 -10.64
CA GLY A 22 16.92 12.79 -9.54
C GLY A 22 18.39 12.69 -9.97
N PRO A 23 19.27 12.10 -9.13
CA PRO A 23 20.69 11.95 -9.48
C PRO A 23 20.94 10.95 -10.61
N PHE A 24 19.96 10.10 -10.94
CA PHE A 24 20.07 9.06 -11.95
C PHE A 24 18.95 9.17 -13.00
N THR A 25 19.28 8.80 -14.23
CA THR A 25 18.31 8.59 -15.31
C THR A 25 17.58 7.27 -15.17
N ALA A 26 16.48 7.10 -15.91
CA ALA A 26 15.74 5.83 -15.93
C ALA A 26 16.61 4.66 -16.42
N VAL A 27 17.50 4.93 -17.40
CA VAL A 27 18.41 3.90 -17.96
C VAL A 27 19.44 3.47 -16.92
N GLU A 28 20.03 4.39 -16.19
CA GLU A 28 21.00 4.10 -15.13
C GLU A 28 20.35 3.29 -13.98
N LEU A 29 19.12 3.65 -13.57
CA LEU A 29 18.40 2.89 -12.55
C LEU A 29 18.08 1.46 -13.02
N GLN A 30 17.71 1.28 -14.28
CA GLN A 30 17.50 -0.06 -14.87
C GLN A 30 18.79 -0.86 -14.97
N ALA A 31 19.91 -0.24 -15.32
CA ALA A 31 21.21 -0.90 -15.34
C ALA A 31 21.60 -1.36 -13.91
N MET A 32 21.47 -0.48 -12.91
CA MET A 32 21.74 -0.86 -11.52
C MET A 32 20.79 -1.93 -10.98
N GLU A 33 19.53 -1.99 -11.45
CA GLU A 33 18.61 -3.10 -11.14
C GLU A 33 19.10 -4.41 -11.78
N HIS A 34 19.54 -4.36 -13.05
CA HIS A 34 20.07 -5.52 -13.76
C HIS A 34 21.35 -6.05 -13.09
N ASP A 35 22.23 -5.17 -12.65
CA ASP A 35 23.48 -5.49 -11.97
C ASP A 35 23.27 -5.94 -10.50
N GLY A 36 22.04 -5.96 -10.01
CA GLY A 36 21.70 -6.41 -8.65
C GLY A 36 22.14 -5.43 -7.56
N VAL A 37 22.43 -4.17 -7.89
CA VAL A 37 22.74 -3.09 -6.92
C VAL A 37 21.45 -2.52 -6.33
N LEU A 38 20.43 -2.37 -7.18
CA LEU A 38 19.10 -1.91 -6.82
C LEU A 38 18.08 -3.01 -7.03
N ARG A 39 16.97 -2.89 -6.36
CA ARG A 39 15.75 -3.64 -6.67
C ARG A 39 14.58 -2.69 -6.83
N ARG A 40 13.66 -3.05 -7.67
CA ARG A 40 12.41 -2.30 -7.85
C ARG A 40 11.51 -2.50 -6.63
N LEU A 41 11.09 -1.41 -6.03
CA LEU A 41 10.14 -1.40 -4.92
C LEU A 41 8.69 -1.31 -5.45
N ILE A 42 8.47 -0.38 -6.37
CA ILE A 42 7.24 -0.20 -7.15
C ILE A 42 7.62 0.39 -8.51
N ALA A 43 6.72 0.39 -9.48
CA ALA A 43 7.01 0.92 -10.81
C ALA A 43 7.60 2.34 -10.76
N GLY A 44 8.83 2.51 -11.24
CA GLY A 44 9.56 3.78 -11.26
C GLY A 44 10.28 4.17 -9.98
N ALA A 45 10.16 3.39 -8.89
CA ALA A 45 10.91 3.62 -7.65
C ALA A 45 11.79 2.41 -7.31
N TYR A 46 13.03 2.67 -6.94
CA TYR A 46 14.06 1.70 -6.67
C TYR A 46 14.69 1.94 -5.29
N VAL A 47 15.21 0.88 -4.70
CA VAL A 47 15.94 0.92 -3.43
C VAL A 47 17.14 -0.01 -3.50
N PRO A 48 18.21 0.23 -2.73
CA PRO A 48 19.33 -0.72 -2.60
C PRO A 48 18.84 -2.11 -2.19
N VAL A 49 19.43 -3.16 -2.75
CA VAL A 49 18.99 -4.56 -2.52
C VAL A 49 19.06 -4.96 -1.05
N GLN A 50 20.03 -4.43 -0.29
CA GLN A 50 20.20 -4.70 1.14
C GLN A 50 19.15 -4.03 2.02
N CYS A 51 18.37 -3.08 1.51
CA CYS A 51 17.35 -2.39 2.29
C CYS A 51 16.24 -3.34 2.70
N ARG A 52 15.99 -3.45 4.00
CA ARG A 52 14.85 -4.22 4.51
C ARG A 52 13.54 -3.51 4.17
N GLU A 53 12.59 -4.27 3.63
CA GLU A 53 11.26 -3.73 3.38
C GLU A 53 10.48 -3.51 4.67
N ALA A 54 10.00 -2.29 4.85
CA ALA A 54 9.12 -1.86 5.92
C ALA A 54 7.92 -1.12 5.33
N PRO A 55 6.78 -1.03 6.03
CA PRO A 55 5.62 -0.27 5.57
C PRO A 55 5.97 1.18 5.20
N GLU A 56 6.81 1.82 6.00
CA GLU A 56 7.28 3.20 5.80
C GLU A 56 8.07 3.35 4.50
N LEU A 57 8.96 2.41 4.20
CA LEU A 57 9.72 2.40 2.95
C LEU A 57 8.80 2.26 1.73
N ARG A 58 7.83 1.35 1.81
CA ARG A 58 6.84 1.16 0.74
C ARG A 58 5.95 2.39 0.56
N ALA A 59 5.52 3.03 1.64
CA ALA A 59 4.77 4.27 1.60
C ALA A 59 5.56 5.39 0.93
N ARG A 60 6.85 5.58 1.28
CA ARG A 60 7.74 6.54 0.60
C ARG A 60 7.95 6.21 -0.86
N GLY A 61 8.15 4.93 -1.20
CA GLY A 61 8.27 4.50 -2.59
C GLY A 61 7.04 4.86 -3.41
N LEU A 62 5.85 4.67 -2.85
CA LEU A 62 4.62 5.09 -3.51
C LEU A 62 4.53 6.62 -3.64
N ALA A 63 4.86 7.36 -2.58
CA ALA A 63 4.84 8.83 -2.61
C ALA A 63 5.81 9.41 -3.66
N SER A 64 6.98 8.79 -3.87
CA SER A 64 7.98 9.27 -4.81
C SER A 64 7.56 9.20 -6.28
N ILE A 65 6.59 8.34 -6.62
CA ILE A 65 6.05 8.21 -7.98
C ILE A 65 4.73 8.97 -8.18
N LEU A 66 4.16 9.51 -7.10
CA LEU A 66 2.93 10.29 -7.15
C LEU A 66 3.22 11.79 -7.20
N ALA A 67 2.38 12.55 -7.89
CA ALA A 67 2.44 14.00 -7.79
C ALA A 67 2.17 14.44 -6.33
N PRO A 68 2.92 15.44 -5.79
CA PRO A 68 2.78 15.85 -4.38
C PRO A 68 1.34 16.17 -3.96
N ARG A 69 0.57 16.82 -4.86
CA ARG A 69 -0.86 17.11 -4.64
C ARG A 69 -1.72 15.86 -4.40
N LEU A 70 -1.33 14.72 -4.99
CA LEU A 70 -2.05 13.45 -4.80
C LEU A 70 -1.74 12.86 -3.42
N VAL A 71 -0.47 12.87 -3.01
CA VAL A 71 -0.04 12.35 -1.70
C VAL A 71 -0.82 13.02 -0.57
N HIS A 72 -0.99 14.36 -0.63
CA HIS A 72 -1.68 15.10 0.44
C HIS A 72 -3.21 14.95 0.42
N ARG A 73 -3.81 14.71 -0.76
CA ARG A 73 -5.27 14.73 -0.93
C ARG A 73 -5.92 13.35 -1.00
N THR A 74 -5.13 12.29 -1.05
CA THR A 74 -5.62 10.93 -1.17
C THR A 74 -5.15 10.05 -0.03
N VAL A 75 -5.80 8.92 0.12
CA VAL A 75 -5.44 7.85 1.04
C VAL A 75 -5.13 6.61 0.22
N VAL A 76 -4.02 5.97 0.47
CA VAL A 76 -3.69 4.68 -0.14
C VAL A 76 -4.64 3.62 0.41
N GLY A 77 -5.30 2.87 -0.48
CA GLY A 77 -6.33 1.92 -0.06
C GLY A 77 -6.27 0.56 -0.74
N ARG A 78 -7.14 -0.33 -0.28
CA ARG A 78 -7.37 -1.66 -0.85
C ARG A 78 -6.08 -2.50 -0.98
N LEU A 79 -5.82 -3.11 -2.15
CA LEU A 79 -4.63 -3.93 -2.40
C LEU A 79 -3.33 -3.15 -2.28
N THR A 80 -3.33 -1.86 -2.63
CA THR A 80 -2.14 -1.01 -2.47
C THR A 80 -1.80 -0.80 -1.00
N ALA A 81 -2.79 -0.58 -0.13
CA ALA A 81 -2.57 -0.51 1.32
C ALA A 81 -2.09 -1.87 1.88
N ALA A 82 -2.68 -2.98 1.43
CA ALA A 82 -2.21 -4.30 1.81
C ALA A 82 -0.76 -4.58 1.36
N TRP A 83 -0.36 -4.08 0.18
CA TRP A 83 1.04 -4.11 -0.25
C TRP A 83 1.93 -3.25 0.64
N VAL A 84 1.51 -2.05 1.01
CA VAL A 84 2.26 -1.22 1.97
C VAL A 84 2.49 -1.99 3.27
N TYR A 85 1.49 -2.69 3.80
CA TYR A 85 1.62 -3.54 4.99
C TYR A 85 2.41 -4.84 4.77
N GLY A 86 2.86 -5.12 3.56
CA GLY A 86 3.63 -6.33 3.25
C GLY A 86 2.79 -7.59 3.07
N CYS A 87 1.48 -7.45 2.83
CA CYS A 87 0.54 -8.56 2.76
C CYS A 87 0.06 -8.88 1.34
N ALA A 88 0.36 -8.02 0.37
CA ALA A 88 0.04 -8.21 -1.04
C ALA A 88 1.27 -8.04 -1.92
N GLY A 89 1.20 -8.51 -3.18
CA GLY A 89 2.19 -8.20 -4.21
C GLY A 89 2.18 -6.73 -4.60
N THR A 90 3.25 -6.28 -5.26
CA THR A 90 3.35 -4.92 -5.80
C THR A 90 2.21 -4.66 -6.79
N PRO A 91 1.42 -3.60 -6.62
CA PRO A 91 0.34 -3.31 -7.53
C PRO A 91 0.86 -2.75 -8.85
N ASP A 92 0.33 -3.24 -9.98
CA ASP A 92 0.59 -2.67 -11.30
C ASP A 92 -0.03 -1.27 -11.42
N VAL A 93 -1.22 -1.10 -10.85
CA VAL A 93 -1.95 0.16 -10.81
C VAL A 93 -2.32 0.47 -9.35
N PRO A 94 -1.70 1.49 -8.73
CA PRO A 94 -2.02 1.88 -7.37
C PRO A 94 -3.48 2.36 -7.22
N VAL A 95 -4.09 1.99 -6.10
CA VAL A 95 -5.44 2.41 -5.71
C VAL A 95 -5.36 3.51 -4.68
N LEU A 96 -5.93 4.66 -5.00
CA LEU A 96 -6.06 5.81 -4.13
C LEU A 96 -7.52 6.07 -3.81
N LEU A 97 -7.80 6.46 -2.59
CA LEU A 97 -9.12 6.80 -2.10
C LEU A 97 -9.19 8.30 -1.83
N VAL A 98 -10.32 8.91 -2.14
CA VAL A 98 -10.61 10.31 -1.84
C VAL A 98 -11.83 10.38 -0.93
N ASP A 99 -11.81 11.34 -0.02
CA ASP A 99 -12.91 11.58 0.90
C ASP A 99 -14.09 12.25 0.15
N GLY A 100 -15.20 11.54 0.04
CA GLY A 100 -16.42 12.03 -0.61
C GLY A 100 -17.05 13.24 0.07
N SER A 101 -16.71 13.51 1.35
CA SER A 101 -17.13 14.74 2.03
C SER A 101 -16.38 15.98 1.52
N ARG A 102 -15.24 15.80 0.86
CA ARG A 102 -14.39 16.85 0.30
C ARG A 102 -14.45 16.80 -1.21
N ARG A 103 -15.30 17.60 -1.84
CA ARG A 103 -15.41 17.66 -3.31
C ARG A 103 -14.05 17.91 -3.95
N ILE A 104 -13.50 16.89 -4.60
CA ILE A 104 -12.26 16.98 -5.38
C ILE A 104 -12.64 16.73 -6.83
N SER A 105 -13.09 17.79 -7.51
CA SER A 105 -13.56 17.71 -8.91
C SER A 105 -12.47 17.45 -9.95
N THR A 106 -11.19 17.36 -9.57
CA THR A 106 -10.06 17.34 -10.51
C THR A 106 -9.21 16.08 -10.51
N LEU A 107 -9.46 15.11 -9.60
CA LEU A 107 -8.74 13.84 -9.60
C LEU A 107 -9.46 12.85 -10.52
N ARG A 108 -9.03 12.80 -11.78
CA ARG A 108 -9.48 11.77 -12.71
C ARG A 108 -8.61 10.52 -12.55
N ALA A 109 -9.25 9.36 -12.55
CA ALA A 109 -8.55 8.10 -12.75
C ALA A 109 -7.77 8.16 -14.07
N SER A 110 -6.56 7.64 -14.07
CA SER A 110 -5.75 7.47 -15.28
C SER A 110 -5.43 5.98 -15.42
N HIS A 111 -4.97 5.56 -16.59
CA HIS A 111 -4.49 4.19 -16.76
C HIS A 111 -3.32 3.81 -15.84
N ARG A 112 -2.75 4.77 -15.09
CA ARG A 112 -1.68 4.55 -14.11
C ARG A 112 -2.15 4.64 -12.65
N LEU A 113 -3.41 5.01 -12.39
CA LEU A 113 -3.96 5.18 -11.04
C LEU A 113 -5.46 4.89 -11.03
N LEU A 114 -5.93 4.12 -10.06
CA LEU A 114 -7.35 3.97 -9.76
C LEU A 114 -7.72 4.89 -8.60
N VAL A 115 -8.73 5.71 -8.79
CA VAL A 115 -9.24 6.62 -7.75
C VAL A 115 -10.69 6.29 -7.46
N HIS A 116 -10.99 6.05 -6.17
CA HIS A 116 -12.36 5.80 -5.71
C HIS A 116 -12.76 6.80 -4.65
N GLU A 117 -14.00 7.25 -4.69
CA GLU A 117 -14.60 8.09 -3.66
C GLU A 117 -15.15 7.19 -2.56
N VAL A 118 -14.83 7.52 -1.29
CA VAL A 118 -15.26 6.79 -0.10
C VAL A 118 -15.50 7.76 1.05
N TYR A 119 -16.21 7.30 2.09
CA TYR A 119 -16.32 8.02 3.36
C TYR A 119 -15.40 7.37 4.39
N PHE A 120 -14.67 8.21 5.13
CA PHE A 120 -13.77 7.76 6.19
C PHE A 120 -14.34 8.06 7.57
N GLY A 121 -14.31 7.07 8.43
CA GLY A 121 -14.47 7.23 9.87
C GLY A 121 -13.18 7.71 10.55
N PRO A 122 -13.26 8.08 11.83
CA PRO A 122 -12.13 8.67 12.55
C PRO A 122 -10.89 7.76 12.69
N PHE A 123 -11.05 6.45 12.57
CA PHE A 123 -9.98 5.45 12.73
C PHE A 123 -9.65 4.71 11.44
N ASP A 124 -10.16 5.18 10.30
CA ASP A 124 -9.98 4.52 9.01
C ASP A 124 -8.63 4.82 8.35
N VAL A 125 -7.94 5.85 8.79
CA VAL A 125 -6.71 6.34 8.17
C VAL A 125 -5.59 6.43 9.19
N VAL A 126 -4.40 5.98 8.80
CA VAL A 126 -3.15 6.14 9.53
C VAL A 126 -2.14 6.85 8.63
N GLU A 127 -1.11 7.44 9.21
CA GLU A 127 -0.01 8.05 8.47
C GLU A 127 1.26 7.22 8.62
N LEU A 128 1.89 6.89 7.50
CA LEU A 128 3.16 6.17 7.42
C LEU A 128 4.14 7.01 6.59
N ALA A 129 5.18 7.52 7.22
CA ALA A 129 6.20 8.35 6.57
C ALA A 129 5.61 9.50 5.72
N GLY A 130 4.61 10.21 6.25
CA GLY A 130 3.94 11.33 5.58
C GLY A 130 2.89 10.92 4.53
N VAL A 131 2.61 9.63 4.39
CA VAL A 131 1.61 9.09 3.45
C VAL A 131 0.40 8.57 4.21
N LYS A 132 -0.78 9.03 3.84
CA LYS A 132 -2.05 8.52 4.38
C LYS A 132 -2.37 7.16 3.77
N VAL A 133 -2.62 6.18 4.63
CA VAL A 133 -2.95 4.79 4.27
C VAL A 133 -4.19 4.37 5.05
N THR A 134 -5.07 3.57 4.47
CA THR A 134 -6.17 2.99 5.26
C THR A 134 -5.60 2.15 6.39
N SER A 135 -6.19 2.26 7.59
CA SER A 135 -5.79 1.44 8.74
C SER A 135 -5.85 -0.05 8.41
N PRO A 136 -5.13 -0.91 9.14
CA PRO A 136 -5.18 -2.35 8.88
C PRO A 136 -6.60 -2.91 8.86
N LEU A 137 -7.45 -2.48 9.81
CA LEU A 137 -8.85 -2.91 9.87
C LEU A 137 -9.63 -2.44 8.64
N ARG A 138 -9.54 -1.15 8.31
CA ARG A 138 -10.22 -0.61 7.13
C ARG A 138 -9.73 -1.29 5.85
N THR A 139 -8.45 -1.54 5.71
CA THR A 139 -7.88 -2.26 4.57
C THR A 139 -8.47 -3.68 4.46
N ALA A 140 -8.54 -4.42 5.56
CA ALA A 140 -9.10 -5.77 5.57
C ALA A 140 -10.60 -5.79 5.20
N VAL A 141 -11.37 -4.84 5.72
CA VAL A 141 -12.80 -4.67 5.39
C VAL A 141 -12.98 -4.35 3.90
N ASP A 142 -12.23 -3.37 3.39
CA ASP A 142 -12.31 -2.98 1.97
C ASP A 142 -11.92 -4.13 1.03
N LEU A 143 -10.92 -4.93 1.37
CA LEU A 143 -10.54 -6.12 0.60
C LEU A 143 -11.65 -7.16 0.57
N ALA A 144 -12.29 -7.44 1.70
CA ALA A 144 -13.40 -8.38 1.76
C ALA A 144 -14.59 -7.94 0.89
N ILE A 145 -14.83 -6.63 0.79
CA ILE A 145 -15.96 -6.07 0.03
C ILE A 145 -15.64 -5.92 -1.46
N HIS A 146 -14.46 -5.41 -1.80
CA HIS A 146 -14.17 -4.88 -3.14
C HIS A 146 -13.23 -5.76 -3.98
N SER A 147 -12.59 -6.77 -3.40
CA SER A 147 -11.70 -7.66 -4.12
C SER A 147 -12.36 -9.02 -4.38
N GLU A 148 -11.98 -9.68 -5.46
CA GLU A 148 -12.42 -11.04 -5.74
C GLU A 148 -11.89 -12.02 -4.69
N ASP A 149 -12.61 -13.11 -4.46
CA ASP A 149 -12.29 -14.11 -3.43
C ASP A 149 -10.88 -14.71 -3.60
N GLY A 150 -10.47 -14.97 -4.86
CA GLY A 150 -9.14 -15.50 -5.16
C GLY A 150 -8.00 -14.58 -4.75
N VAL A 151 -8.25 -13.29 -4.66
CA VAL A 151 -7.28 -12.26 -4.24
C VAL A 151 -7.45 -11.93 -2.75
N SER A 152 -8.69 -11.70 -2.30
CA SER A 152 -8.96 -11.24 -0.93
C SER A 152 -8.60 -12.28 0.12
N VAL A 153 -8.93 -13.56 -0.09
CA VAL A 153 -8.68 -14.63 0.90
C VAL A 153 -7.19 -14.79 1.24
N PRO A 154 -6.26 -14.98 0.28
CA PRO A 154 -4.85 -15.11 0.61
C PRO A 154 -4.23 -13.83 1.19
N VAL A 155 -4.68 -12.65 0.79
CA VAL A 155 -4.19 -11.39 1.34
C VAL A 155 -4.67 -11.21 2.78
N LEU A 156 -5.95 -11.45 3.06
CA LEU A 156 -6.51 -11.38 4.42
C LEU A 156 -5.82 -12.37 5.36
N ARG A 157 -5.55 -13.60 4.93
CA ARG A 157 -4.77 -14.57 5.73
C ARG A 157 -3.40 -14.02 6.11
N ARG A 158 -2.68 -13.43 5.15
CA ARG A 158 -1.38 -12.80 5.42
C ARG A 158 -1.50 -11.62 6.37
N MET A 159 -2.55 -10.78 6.25
CA MET A 159 -2.80 -9.67 7.17
C MET A 159 -3.08 -10.17 8.59
N LEU A 160 -3.92 -11.18 8.75
CA LEU A 160 -4.26 -11.78 10.04
C LEU A 160 -3.08 -12.51 10.70
N ALA A 161 -2.17 -13.07 9.89
CA ALA A 161 -0.96 -13.72 10.37
C ALA A 161 0.14 -12.75 10.83
N GLN A 162 -0.03 -11.43 10.65
CA GLN A 162 0.95 -10.42 11.09
C GLN A 162 0.54 -9.79 12.43
N PRO A 163 1.18 -10.15 13.57
CA PRO A 163 0.79 -9.65 14.88
C PRO A 163 0.82 -8.12 14.99
N ARG A 164 1.77 -7.47 14.29
CA ARG A 164 1.93 -6.00 14.28
C ARG A 164 0.70 -5.25 13.71
N LEU A 165 -0.16 -5.92 12.95
CA LEU A 165 -1.37 -5.29 12.42
C LEU A 165 -2.54 -5.33 13.41
N GLY A 166 -2.43 -6.11 14.49
CA GLY A 166 -3.45 -6.20 15.53
C GLY A 166 -4.81 -6.71 15.04
N LEU A 167 -4.84 -7.45 13.92
CA LEU A 167 -6.07 -7.92 13.31
C LEU A 167 -6.46 -9.30 13.85
N THR A 168 -7.76 -9.48 14.08
CA THR A 168 -8.37 -10.79 14.31
C THR A 168 -9.58 -10.95 13.39
N VAL A 169 -9.95 -12.20 13.12
CA VAL A 169 -11.16 -12.49 12.33
C VAL A 169 -12.39 -11.83 12.93
N GLY A 170 -12.53 -11.90 14.27
CA GLY A 170 -13.65 -11.28 14.98
C GLY A 170 -13.66 -9.74 14.84
N LEU A 171 -12.48 -9.09 14.79
CA LEU A 171 -12.41 -7.64 14.58
C LEU A 171 -12.86 -7.28 13.18
N VAL A 172 -12.42 -8.00 12.15
CA VAL A 172 -12.84 -7.78 10.76
C VAL A 172 -14.35 -8.03 10.59
N ALA A 173 -14.89 -9.10 11.21
CA ALA A 173 -16.32 -9.37 11.17
C ALA A 173 -17.13 -8.22 11.79
N ARG A 174 -16.75 -7.73 12.97
CA ARG A 174 -17.40 -6.57 13.59
C ARG A 174 -17.28 -5.31 12.72
N GLY A 175 -16.13 -5.10 12.06
CA GLY A 175 -15.95 -4.01 11.11
C GLY A 175 -16.96 -4.08 9.94
N LEU A 176 -17.22 -5.27 9.41
CA LEU A 176 -18.25 -5.49 8.39
C LEU A 176 -19.67 -5.25 8.92
N ASP A 177 -19.95 -5.66 10.16
CA ASP A 177 -21.27 -5.51 10.76
C ASP A 177 -21.61 -4.06 11.12
N ALA A 178 -20.61 -3.25 11.39
CA ALA A 178 -20.77 -1.80 11.65
C ALA A 178 -21.10 -1.00 10.39
N LEU A 179 -20.92 -1.57 9.20
CA LEU A 179 -21.21 -0.86 7.96
C LEU A 179 -22.71 -0.83 7.66
N PRO A 180 -23.24 0.29 7.09
CA PRO A 180 -24.60 0.31 6.60
C PRO A 180 -24.81 -0.75 5.49
N ARG A 181 -26.05 -1.10 5.25
CA ARG A 181 -26.38 -2.04 4.16
C ARG A 181 -25.84 -1.52 2.83
N GLN A 182 -24.99 -2.33 2.22
CA GLN A 182 -24.39 -2.04 0.92
C GLN A 182 -24.21 -3.33 0.10
N PRO A 183 -24.05 -3.21 -1.23
CA PRO A 183 -23.75 -4.35 -2.08
C PRO A 183 -22.52 -5.11 -1.60
N HIS A 184 -22.48 -6.42 -1.83
CA HIS A 184 -21.36 -7.33 -1.52
C HIS A 184 -21.08 -7.63 -0.04
N LEU A 185 -21.82 -7.07 0.95
CA LEU A 185 -21.61 -7.41 2.37
C LEU A 185 -21.80 -8.91 2.67
N ALA A 186 -22.83 -9.55 2.07
CA ALA A 186 -23.05 -10.98 2.23
C ALA A 186 -21.87 -11.81 1.70
N ARG A 187 -21.28 -11.41 0.58
CA ARG A 187 -20.07 -12.02 0.03
C ARG A 187 -18.88 -11.79 0.97
N ALA A 188 -18.68 -10.55 1.42
CA ALA A 188 -17.59 -10.19 2.32
C ALA A 188 -17.60 -11.02 3.61
N ARG A 189 -18.79 -11.24 4.21
CA ARG A 189 -18.95 -12.14 5.37
C ARG A 189 -18.54 -13.58 5.08
N ARG A 190 -18.89 -14.11 3.89
CA ARG A 190 -18.44 -15.45 3.47
C ARG A 190 -16.92 -15.51 3.29
N VAL A 191 -16.31 -14.48 2.72
CA VAL A 191 -14.84 -14.36 2.59
C VAL A 191 -14.19 -14.44 3.97
N VAL A 192 -14.65 -13.65 4.93
CA VAL A 192 -14.11 -13.63 6.30
C VAL A 192 -14.32 -14.99 7.00
N ALA A 193 -15.49 -15.64 6.83
CA ALA A 193 -15.74 -16.97 7.35
C ALA A 193 -14.79 -18.02 6.75
N ARG A 194 -14.48 -17.95 5.45
CA ARG A 194 -13.52 -18.85 4.79
C ARG A 194 -12.09 -18.64 5.27
N VAL A 195 -11.73 -17.43 5.63
CA VAL A 195 -10.41 -17.13 6.22
C VAL A 195 -10.30 -17.70 7.62
N ALA A 196 -11.40 -17.68 8.38
CA ALA A 196 -11.49 -18.26 9.74
C ALA A 196 -11.41 -19.79 9.76
N GLY A 197 -11.99 -20.47 8.76
CA GLY A 197 -12.13 -21.95 8.72
C GLY A 197 -10.92 -22.71 8.16
N ALA A 198 -9.82 -22.03 7.77
CA ALA A 198 -8.61 -22.70 7.29
C ALA A 198 -7.59 -22.86 8.41
N PRO A 199 -7.06 -24.10 8.65
CA PRO A 199 -5.95 -24.27 9.57
C PRO A 199 -4.77 -23.42 9.13
N ALA A 200 -4.07 -22.83 10.11
CA ALA A 200 -2.78 -22.20 9.87
C ALA A 200 -1.80 -23.29 9.42
N SER A 201 -1.32 -23.19 8.17
CA SER A 201 -0.25 -24.04 7.66
C SER A 201 1.08 -23.44 8.01
#